data_385e70562fa9e7af75d6a1f73a396daf
#
_entry.id   385e70562fa9e7af75d6a1f73a396daf
#
_cell.length_a   1.000
_cell.length_b   1.000
_cell.length_c   1.000
_cell.angle_alpha   90.00
_cell.angle_beta   90.00
_cell.angle_gamma   90.00
#
_symmetry.space_group_name_H-M   'P 1'
#
loop_
_entity.id
_entity.type
_entity.pdbx_description
1 polymer ?
#
loop_
_entity_poly.entity_id
_entity_poly.type
_entity_poly.pdbx_seq_one_letter_code
_entity_poly.pdbx_strand_id
1 'polypeptide(L)'
;ESQPNLRDVQLNLYDAGNPNQPPYSADFLERFAQAQVARNRRITAWVKEKLAVIRSSDSPWSEFAFTVHGTMADPRWLDPSIEPSDRKAGSCYLGDPQIVNDGPIGLARFCTLRSWLSQWSYDDARCDAIASGSRISVPVLVIGNSADDACTPSHTQRLYDAVTHEQKHLHVVKGATHYYTGANGAEHMAEACGVIEKFLA
;
A
#
# COMPACT_ATOMS: atom_id res chain seq x y z
N GLU A 1 -7.00 -15.58 -16.14
CA GLU A 1 -6.93 -16.51 -15.01
C GLU A 1 -7.38 -15.83 -13.73
N SER A 2 -8.16 -16.56 -12.99
CA SER A 2 -8.87 -16.08 -11.84
C SER A 2 -7.95 -15.70 -10.69
N GLN A 3 -8.24 -14.58 -10.14
CA GLN A 3 -7.64 -14.15 -8.89
C GLN A 3 -8.30 -14.92 -7.74
N PRO A 4 -7.55 -15.66 -6.89
CA PRO A 4 -8.13 -16.46 -5.82
C PRO A 4 -9.03 -15.65 -4.89
N ASN A 5 -8.62 -14.42 -4.57
CA ASN A 5 -9.38 -13.51 -3.71
C ASN A 5 -10.65 -12.93 -4.34
N LEU A 6 -10.87 -13.11 -5.65
CA LEU A 6 -12.12 -12.73 -6.33
C LEU A 6 -13.03 -13.92 -6.60
N ARG A 7 -12.50 -15.15 -6.55
CA ARG A 7 -13.28 -16.38 -6.73
C ARG A 7 -13.55 -17.10 -5.43
N ASP A 8 -12.65 -17.02 -4.47
CA ASP A 8 -12.87 -17.59 -3.16
C ASP A 8 -13.62 -16.55 -2.32
N VAL A 9 -14.93 -16.74 -2.19
CA VAL A 9 -15.81 -15.90 -1.37
C VAL A 9 -15.23 -15.70 0.03
N GLN A 10 -14.60 -16.72 0.60
CA GLN A 10 -14.01 -16.65 1.94
C GLN A 10 -12.80 -15.72 2.04
N LEU A 11 -12.18 -15.37 0.89
CA LEU A 11 -11.01 -14.48 0.83
C LEU A 11 -11.32 -13.13 0.13
N ASN A 12 -12.55 -12.91 -0.32
CA ASN A 12 -12.99 -11.65 -0.86
C ASN A 12 -13.59 -10.77 0.25
N LEU A 13 -12.86 -9.78 0.71
CA LEU A 13 -13.27 -8.90 1.83
C LEU A 13 -14.61 -8.20 1.58
N TYR A 14 -14.95 -7.95 0.32
CA TYR A 14 -16.12 -7.16 -0.08
C TYR A 14 -17.29 -8.02 -0.57
N ASP A 15 -17.16 -9.35 -0.53
CA ASP A 15 -18.26 -10.24 -0.90
C ASP A 15 -19.25 -10.36 0.27
N ALA A 16 -20.51 -10.04 0.01
CA ALA A 16 -21.56 -10.13 1.02
C ALA A 16 -21.78 -11.56 1.55
N GLY A 17 -21.38 -12.60 0.79
CA GLY A 17 -21.41 -13.99 1.20
C GLY A 17 -20.17 -14.46 1.97
N ASN A 18 -19.18 -13.57 2.21
CA ASN A 18 -17.99 -13.95 2.96
C ASN A 18 -18.37 -14.25 4.41
N PRO A 19 -18.13 -15.49 4.91
CA PRO A 19 -18.42 -15.85 6.30
C PRO A 19 -17.47 -15.19 7.30
N ASN A 20 -16.33 -14.67 6.85
CA ASN A 20 -15.37 -13.98 7.69
C ASN A 20 -15.68 -12.49 7.69
N GLN A 21 -16.23 -12.00 8.80
CA GLN A 21 -16.59 -10.61 9.01
C GLN A 21 -15.72 -10.00 10.13
N PRO A 22 -15.52 -8.68 10.16
CA PRO A 22 -14.85 -8.02 11.28
C PRO A 22 -15.54 -8.30 12.64
N PRO A 23 -14.81 -8.45 13.73
CA PRO A 23 -13.35 -8.47 13.80
C PRO A 23 -12.78 -9.77 13.22
N TYR A 24 -11.74 -9.64 12.39
CA TYR A 24 -11.15 -10.78 11.71
C TYR A 24 -10.26 -11.62 12.65
N SER A 25 -10.35 -12.95 12.50
CA SER A 25 -9.48 -13.86 13.24
C SER A 25 -8.04 -13.83 12.69
N ALA A 26 -7.06 -14.14 13.54
CA ALA A 26 -5.66 -14.26 13.14
C ALA A 26 -5.45 -15.28 12.01
N ASP A 27 -6.15 -16.43 12.06
CA ASP A 27 -6.13 -17.43 11.00
C ASP A 27 -6.62 -16.89 9.66
N PHE A 28 -7.72 -16.12 9.68
CA PHE A 28 -8.20 -15.48 8.46
C PHE A 28 -7.19 -14.48 7.89
N LEU A 29 -6.61 -13.62 8.72
CA LEU A 29 -5.63 -12.63 8.30
C LEU A 29 -4.39 -13.29 7.69
N GLU A 30 -3.92 -14.38 8.26
CA GLU A 30 -2.79 -15.14 7.73
C GLU A 30 -3.12 -15.74 6.35
N ARG A 31 -4.25 -16.43 6.23
CA ARG A 31 -4.70 -17.03 4.95
C ARG A 31 -4.91 -15.97 3.88
N PHE A 32 -5.51 -14.84 4.25
CA PHE A 32 -5.70 -13.71 3.34
C PHE A 32 -4.35 -13.17 2.84
N ALA A 33 -3.39 -12.92 3.73
CA ALA A 33 -2.05 -12.45 3.37
C ALA A 33 -1.33 -13.44 2.44
N GLN A 34 -1.36 -14.74 2.76
CA GLN A 34 -0.77 -15.78 1.93
C GLN A 34 -1.38 -15.82 0.53
N ALA A 35 -2.70 -15.71 0.41
CA ALA A 35 -3.39 -15.67 -0.88
C ALA A 35 -3.01 -14.44 -1.72
N GLN A 36 -2.87 -13.26 -1.09
CA GLN A 36 -2.42 -12.04 -1.76
C GLN A 36 -0.97 -12.18 -2.28
N VAL A 37 -0.07 -12.72 -1.48
CA VAL A 37 1.32 -12.98 -1.89
C VAL A 37 1.38 -14.00 -3.03
N ALA A 38 0.65 -15.09 -2.94
CA ALA A 38 0.59 -16.10 -3.98
C ALA A 38 0.05 -15.53 -5.30
N ARG A 39 -0.99 -14.69 -5.24
CA ARG A 39 -1.51 -13.96 -6.39
C ARG A 39 -0.46 -13.06 -7.03
N ASN A 40 0.21 -12.24 -6.22
CA ASN A 40 1.24 -11.32 -6.68
C ASN A 40 2.38 -12.07 -7.39
N ARG A 41 2.85 -13.18 -6.81
CA ARG A 41 3.90 -14.02 -7.39
C ARG A 41 3.50 -14.63 -8.74
N ARG A 42 2.24 -15.04 -8.91
CA ARG A 42 1.76 -15.52 -10.21
C ARG A 42 1.79 -14.43 -11.28
N ILE A 43 1.33 -13.21 -10.96
CA ILE A 43 1.40 -12.08 -11.88
C ILE A 43 2.85 -11.76 -12.22
N THR A 44 3.73 -11.75 -11.22
CA THR A 44 5.17 -11.52 -11.39
C THR A 44 5.83 -12.55 -12.30
N ALA A 45 5.49 -13.82 -12.13
CA ALA A 45 5.99 -14.90 -12.99
C ALA A 45 5.54 -14.70 -14.45
N TRP A 46 4.27 -14.38 -14.66
CA TRP A 46 3.74 -14.06 -15.99
C TRP A 46 4.43 -12.82 -16.60
N VAL A 47 4.67 -11.77 -15.84
CA VAL A 47 5.39 -10.58 -16.30
C VAL A 47 6.81 -10.93 -16.76
N LYS A 48 7.54 -11.74 -15.97
CA LYS A 48 8.89 -12.20 -16.32
C LYS A 48 8.90 -13.05 -17.59
N GLU A 49 7.93 -13.95 -17.76
CA GLU A 49 7.74 -14.74 -18.99
C GLU A 49 7.54 -13.82 -20.19
N LYS A 50 6.62 -12.84 -20.12
CA LYS A 50 6.36 -11.93 -21.23
C LYS A 50 7.57 -11.08 -21.60
N LEU A 51 8.33 -10.58 -20.63
CA LEU A 51 9.59 -9.89 -20.89
C LEU A 51 10.64 -10.80 -21.54
N ALA A 52 10.69 -12.09 -21.18
CA ALA A 52 11.58 -13.04 -21.83
C ALA A 52 11.19 -13.29 -23.29
N VAL A 53 9.90 -13.48 -23.56
CA VAL A 53 9.38 -13.65 -24.94
C VAL A 53 9.71 -12.44 -25.80
N ILE A 54 9.47 -11.21 -25.30
CA ILE A 54 9.79 -9.98 -26.03
C ILE A 54 11.29 -9.92 -26.35
N ARG A 55 12.16 -10.24 -25.40
CA ARG A 55 13.62 -10.22 -25.60
C ARG A 55 14.13 -11.24 -26.61
N SER A 56 13.45 -12.37 -26.73
CA SER A 56 13.81 -13.44 -27.67
C SER A 56 13.15 -13.32 -29.04
N SER A 57 12.31 -12.34 -29.27
CA SER A 57 11.61 -12.08 -30.53
C SER A 57 12.24 -10.92 -31.29
N ASP A 58 12.00 -10.85 -32.60
CA ASP A 58 12.36 -9.69 -33.43
C ASP A 58 11.36 -8.53 -33.28
N SER A 59 10.64 -8.47 -32.18
CA SER A 59 9.64 -7.44 -31.90
C SER A 59 10.29 -6.08 -31.78
N PRO A 60 9.73 -5.03 -32.39
CA PRO A 60 10.17 -3.66 -32.15
C PRO A 60 9.78 -3.13 -30.76
N TRP A 61 8.91 -3.86 -30.06
CA TRP A 61 8.40 -3.48 -28.73
C TRP A 61 9.31 -4.05 -27.63
N SER A 62 9.65 -3.22 -26.66
CA SER A 62 10.47 -3.61 -25.51
C SER A 62 9.64 -3.99 -24.27
N GLU A 63 8.37 -3.59 -24.24
CA GLU A 63 7.37 -3.94 -23.21
C GLU A 63 5.96 -3.55 -23.67
N PHE A 64 4.94 -3.94 -22.90
CA PHE A 64 3.57 -3.49 -23.08
C PHE A 64 2.89 -3.24 -21.73
N ALA A 65 1.75 -2.54 -21.75
CA ALA A 65 0.94 -2.30 -20.57
C ALA A 65 -0.12 -3.39 -20.38
N PHE A 66 -0.52 -3.59 -19.12
CA PHE A 66 -1.60 -4.51 -18.75
C PHE A 66 -2.36 -3.97 -17.53
N THR A 67 -3.53 -4.53 -17.27
CA THR A 67 -4.37 -4.12 -16.15
C THR A 67 -4.45 -5.23 -15.10
N VAL A 68 -4.27 -4.84 -13.84
CA VAL A 68 -4.48 -5.70 -12.68
C VAL A 68 -5.71 -5.23 -11.92
N HIS A 69 -6.71 -6.08 -11.76
CA HIS A 69 -7.94 -5.76 -11.03
C HIS A 69 -7.85 -6.16 -9.55
N GLY A 70 -8.68 -5.54 -8.70
CA GLY A 70 -8.83 -5.93 -7.30
C GLY A 70 -7.53 -5.74 -6.50
N THR A 71 -6.94 -4.55 -6.55
CA THR A 71 -5.68 -4.24 -5.87
C THR A 71 -5.86 -3.48 -4.55
N MET A 72 -7.11 -3.14 -4.21
CA MET A 72 -7.45 -2.34 -3.03
C MET A 72 -8.24 -3.18 -2.02
N ALA A 73 -7.58 -4.19 -1.45
CA ALA A 73 -8.16 -5.05 -0.43
C ALA A 73 -7.22 -5.14 0.78
N ASP A 74 -7.58 -4.44 1.85
CA ASP A 74 -6.84 -4.44 3.11
C ASP A 74 -7.83 -4.61 4.28
N PRO A 75 -7.69 -5.67 5.09
CA PRO A 75 -8.57 -5.91 6.24
C PRO A 75 -8.62 -4.74 7.23
N ARG A 76 -7.54 -3.96 7.34
CA ARG A 76 -7.45 -2.79 8.23
C ARG A 76 -8.47 -1.70 7.92
N TRP A 77 -8.94 -1.59 6.68
CA TRP A 77 -9.98 -0.62 6.33
C TRP A 77 -11.35 -1.00 6.88
N LEU A 78 -11.61 -2.29 7.05
CA LEU A 78 -12.90 -2.80 7.52
C LEU A 78 -12.88 -3.10 9.03
N ASP A 79 -11.73 -3.46 9.58
CA ASP A 79 -11.55 -3.82 10.98
C ASP A 79 -10.63 -2.84 11.71
N PRO A 80 -11.22 -1.89 12.47
CA PRO A 80 -10.42 -0.90 13.20
C PRO A 80 -9.65 -1.50 14.39
N SER A 81 -9.93 -2.74 14.80
CA SER A 81 -9.17 -3.42 15.84
C SER A 81 -7.80 -3.88 15.39
N ILE A 82 -7.60 -4.00 14.06
CA ILE A 82 -6.30 -4.25 13.48
C ILE A 82 -5.54 -2.93 13.43
N GLU A 83 -4.52 -2.79 14.27
CA GLU A 83 -3.71 -1.58 14.36
C GLU A 83 -4.57 -0.33 14.67
N PRO A 84 -5.11 -0.21 15.90
CA PRO A 84 -5.96 0.92 16.29
C PRO A 84 -5.26 2.27 16.08
N SER A 85 -5.98 3.23 15.49
CA SER A 85 -5.50 4.59 15.22
C SER A 85 -6.70 5.54 15.07
N ASP A 86 -6.46 6.80 14.73
CA ASP A 86 -7.53 7.79 14.50
C ASP A 86 -8.23 7.60 13.12
N ARG A 87 -7.85 6.60 12.31
CA ARG A 87 -8.46 6.36 10.99
C ARG A 87 -9.93 5.93 11.09
N LYS A 88 -10.70 6.30 10.08
CA LYS A 88 -12.11 5.95 9.99
C LYS A 88 -12.28 4.51 9.46
N ALA A 89 -13.04 3.67 10.18
CA ALA A 89 -13.42 2.35 9.69
C ALA A 89 -14.33 2.42 8.45
N GLY A 90 -14.22 1.44 7.56
CA GLY A 90 -15.01 1.36 6.33
C GLY A 90 -14.64 2.40 5.28
N SER A 91 -13.45 2.98 5.38
CA SER A 91 -12.94 3.98 4.43
C SER A 91 -11.47 3.71 4.12
N CYS A 92 -11.04 4.06 2.91
CA CYS A 92 -9.64 4.15 2.53
C CYS A 92 -9.35 5.55 1.97
N TYR A 93 -8.08 5.87 1.76
CA TYR A 93 -7.62 7.18 1.27
C TYR A 93 -8.21 7.61 -0.10
N LEU A 94 -8.86 6.69 -0.81
CA LEU A 94 -9.58 6.97 -2.06
C LEU A 94 -11.11 6.88 -1.90
N GLY A 95 -11.63 6.72 -0.69
CA GLY A 95 -13.05 6.65 -0.38
C GLY A 95 -13.54 5.27 0.03
N ASP A 96 -14.64 4.79 -0.51
CA ASP A 96 -15.17 3.47 -0.22
C ASP A 96 -14.25 2.37 -0.75
N PRO A 97 -13.71 1.46 0.09
CA PRO A 97 -12.73 0.48 -0.33
C PRO A 97 -13.25 -0.52 -1.37
N GLN A 98 -14.52 -0.90 -1.31
CA GLN A 98 -15.13 -1.80 -2.29
C GLN A 98 -15.23 -1.13 -3.66
N ILE A 99 -15.74 0.12 -3.71
CA ILE A 99 -15.85 0.88 -4.95
C ILE A 99 -14.48 1.09 -5.59
N VAL A 100 -13.47 1.41 -4.78
CA VAL A 100 -12.10 1.61 -5.27
C VAL A 100 -11.50 0.29 -5.75
N ASN A 101 -11.76 -0.82 -5.08
CA ASN A 101 -11.29 -2.14 -5.48
C ASN A 101 -11.88 -2.59 -6.82
N ASP A 102 -13.17 -2.39 -7.02
CA ASP A 102 -13.92 -2.84 -8.20
C ASP A 102 -13.88 -1.83 -9.34
N GLY A 103 -13.71 -0.55 -9.04
CA GLY A 103 -13.65 0.55 -10.00
C GLY A 103 -12.43 0.52 -10.92
N PRO A 104 -12.35 1.43 -11.90
CA PRO A 104 -11.20 1.56 -12.82
C PRO A 104 -9.99 2.26 -12.19
N ILE A 105 -10.11 2.75 -10.97
CA ILE A 105 -9.04 3.38 -10.22
C ILE A 105 -8.34 2.36 -9.31
N GLY A 106 -7.14 2.68 -8.87
CA GLY A 106 -6.32 1.82 -8.03
C GLY A 106 -4.89 1.81 -8.49
N LEU A 107 -3.94 1.77 -7.55
CA LEU A 107 -2.54 2.09 -7.82
C LEU A 107 -1.85 1.15 -8.82
N ALA A 108 -2.15 -0.15 -8.80
CA ALA A 108 -1.51 -1.13 -9.68
C ALA A 108 -2.42 -1.62 -10.81
N ARG A 109 -3.56 -0.97 -11.07
CA ARG A 109 -4.51 -1.44 -12.08
C ARG A 109 -4.00 -1.34 -13.50
N PHE A 110 -3.30 -0.27 -13.83
CA PHE A 110 -2.67 -0.07 -15.12
C PHE A 110 -1.18 0.11 -14.93
N CYS A 111 -0.39 -0.83 -15.44
CA CYS A 111 1.07 -0.81 -15.31
C CYS A 111 1.73 -1.41 -16.55
N THR A 112 3.01 -1.09 -16.75
CA THR A 112 3.83 -1.80 -17.73
C THR A 112 4.50 -3.02 -17.06
N LEU A 113 5.06 -3.92 -17.88
CA LEU A 113 5.74 -5.10 -17.34
C LEU A 113 6.88 -4.73 -16.38
N ARG A 114 7.69 -3.71 -16.73
CA ARG A 114 8.80 -3.27 -15.89
C ARG A 114 8.36 -2.47 -14.68
N SER A 115 7.30 -1.65 -14.80
CA SER A 115 6.76 -0.91 -13.65
C SER A 115 6.16 -1.87 -12.61
N TRP A 116 5.52 -2.97 -13.05
CA TRP A 116 5.10 -4.02 -12.13
C TRP A 116 6.26 -4.57 -11.32
N LEU A 117 7.36 -4.98 -11.98
CA LEU A 117 8.52 -5.53 -11.28
C LEU A 117 9.16 -4.53 -10.31
N SER A 118 9.25 -3.25 -10.71
CA SER A 118 9.95 -2.26 -9.90
C SER A 118 9.14 -1.72 -8.71
N GLN A 119 7.80 -1.79 -8.77
CA GLN A 119 6.92 -1.14 -7.78
C GLN A 119 5.97 -2.10 -7.07
N TRP A 120 5.45 -3.12 -7.76
CA TRP A 120 4.32 -3.91 -7.28
C TRP A 120 4.63 -5.38 -7.03
N SER A 121 5.71 -5.91 -7.61
CA SER A 121 6.15 -7.28 -7.32
C SER A 121 6.53 -7.44 -5.86
N TYR A 122 6.00 -8.46 -5.21
CA TYR A 122 6.29 -8.72 -3.80
C TYR A 122 7.77 -9.01 -3.56
N ASP A 123 8.40 -9.77 -4.48
CA ASP A 123 9.79 -10.21 -4.31
C ASP A 123 10.82 -9.32 -5.05
N ASP A 124 10.41 -8.57 -6.09
CA ASP A 124 11.35 -7.84 -6.95
C ASP A 124 11.24 -6.31 -6.81
N ALA A 125 10.23 -5.80 -6.08
CA ALA A 125 10.01 -4.36 -5.95
C ALA A 125 11.23 -3.66 -5.33
N ARG A 126 11.56 -2.50 -5.90
CA ARG A 126 12.63 -1.63 -5.40
C ARG A 126 12.09 -0.49 -4.53
N CYS A 127 10.78 -0.37 -4.44
CA CYS A 127 10.06 0.62 -3.62
C CYS A 127 9.87 0.09 -2.20
N ASP A 128 10.95 -0.32 -1.54
CA ASP A 128 10.96 -0.73 -0.14
C ASP A 128 11.62 0.36 0.69
N ALA A 129 10.80 1.16 1.36
CA ALA A 129 11.24 2.27 2.18
C ALA A 129 12.05 1.79 3.41
N ILE A 130 11.71 0.62 3.96
CA ILE A 130 12.41 0.05 5.11
C ILE A 130 13.82 -0.39 4.70
N ALA A 131 13.95 -1.16 3.64
CA ALA A 131 15.26 -1.57 3.11
C ALA A 131 16.10 -0.38 2.62
N SER A 132 15.46 0.68 2.14
CA SER A 132 16.12 1.89 1.67
C SER A 132 16.50 2.83 2.80
N GLY A 133 15.74 2.87 3.89
CA GLY A 133 15.95 3.74 5.06
C GLY A 133 17.33 3.59 5.68
N SER A 134 17.83 2.36 5.78
CA SER A 134 19.17 2.07 6.32
C SER A 134 20.33 2.61 5.48
N ARG A 135 20.09 3.02 4.23
CA ARG A 135 21.11 3.56 3.30
C ARG A 135 21.10 5.08 3.20
N ILE A 136 20.20 5.75 3.92
CA ILE A 136 20.12 7.21 3.92
C ILE A 136 21.27 7.76 4.76
N SER A 137 22.06 8.65 4.17
CA SER A 137 23.27 9.24 4.78
C SER A 137 23.15 10.74 5.08
N VAL A 138 21.93 11.26 5.06
CA VAL A 138 21.62 12.66 5.36
C VAL A 138 20.61 12.75 6.49
N PRO A 139 20.47 13.91 7.18
CA PRO A 139 19.41 14.10 8.16
C PRO A 139 18.03 13.78 7.62
N VAL A 140 17.16 13.16 8.43
CA VAL A 140 15.83 12.69 8.02
C VAL A 140 14.77 13.20 8.97
N LEU A 141 13.72 13.76 8.40
CA LEU A 141 12.46 14.01 9.07
C LEU A 141 11.40 13.03 8.53
N VAL A 142 10.84 12.22 9.40
CA VAL A 142 9.68 11.35 9.09
C VAL A 142 8.44 12.00 9.67
N ILE A 143 7.45 12.27 8.82
CA ILE A 143 6.14 12.79 9.25
C ILE A 143 5.10 11.70 9.03
N GLY A 144 4.37 11.36 10.08
CA GLY A 144 3.24 10.46 10.02
C GLY A 144 1.94 11.17 10.36
N ASN A 145 0.83 10.61 9.91
CA ASN A 145 -0.50 11.10 10.19
C ASN A 145 -1.28 10.02 10.97
N SER A 146 -1.85 10.36 12.12
CA SER A 146 -2.47 9.33 12.98
C SER A 146 -3.80 8.78 12.46
N ALA A 147 -4.45 9.48 11.55
CA ALA A 147 -5.66 9.00 10.86
C ALA A 147 -5.36 8.55 9.40
N ASP A 148 -4.10 8.28 9.08
CA ASP A 148 -3.70 7.77 7.77
C ASP A 148 -4.11 6.30 7.62
N ASP A 149 -4.88 6.02 6.60
CA ASP A 149 -5.38 4.69 6.26
C ASP A 149 -4.64 4.04 5.06
N ALA A 150 -3.68 4.75 4.46
CA ALA A 150 -2.76 4.22 3.46
C ALA A 150 -1.40 3.86 4.07
N CYS A 151 -0.79 4.83 4.76
CA CYS A 151 0.48 4.66 5.49
C CYS A 151 0.19 4.68 7.00
N THR A 152 -0.32 3.58 7.53
CA THR A 152 -0.72 3.48 8.93
C THR A 152 0.44 3.78 9.89
N PRO A 153 0.18 4.15 11.15
CA PRO A 153 1.23 4.54 12.10
C PRO A 153 2.39 3.56 12.24
N SER A 154 2.12 2.24 12.12
CA SER A 154 3.19 1.23 12.14
C SER A 154 4.14 1.34 10.96
N HIS A 155 3.66 1.74 9.77
CA HIS A 155 4.53 1.97 8.61
C HIS A 155 5.49 3.15 8.86
N THR A 156 4.97 4.24 9.41
CA THR A 156 5.75 5.42 9.77
C THR A 156 6.81 5.08 10.82
N GLN A 157 6.43 4.36 11.88
CA GLN A 157 7.36 3.95 12.93
C GLN A 157 8.47 3.03 12.39
N ARG A 158 8.10 2.01 11.58
CA ARG A 158 9.07 1.10 10.96
C ARG A 158 10.04 1.83 10.04
N LEU A 159 9.59 2.83 9.27
CA LEU A 159 10.47 3.65 8.45
C LEU A 159 11.45 4.45 9.31
N TYR A 160 10.96 5.11 10.36
CA TYR A 160 11.79 5.86 11.30
C TYR A 160 12.85 4.95 11.95
N ASP A 161 12.46 3.75 12.39
CA ASP A 161 13.36 2.79 13.01
C ASP A 161 14.44 2.30 12.03
N ALA A 162 14.09 2.12 10.75
CA ALA A 162 15.01 1.67 9.71
C ALA A 162 16.08 2.72 9.31
N VAL A 163 15.81 4.00 9.53
CA VAL A 163 16.80 5.06 9.29
C VAL A 163 17.91 4.96 10.33
N THR A 164 19.15 4.82 9.87
CA THR A 164 20.33 4.66 10.74
C THR A 164 21.07 5.98 11.00
N HIS A 165 20.74 7.05 10.28
CA HIS A 165 21.35 8.37 10.47
C HIS A 165 21.03 8.91 11.87
N GLU A 166 22.03 9.46 12.58
CA GLU A 166 21.87 9.95 13.95
C GLU A 166 20.91 11.15 14.05
N GLN A 167 20.94 12.04 13.06
CA GLN A 167 20.01 13.17 12.96
C GLN A 167 18.73 12.71 12.27
N LYS A 168 17.90 11.99 12.99
CA LYS A 168 16.57 11.61 12.53
C LYS A 168 15.50 12.09 13.50
N HIS A 169 14.40 12.58 12.95
CA HIS A 169 13.27 13.09 13.71
C HIS A 169 11.97 12.41 13.25
N LEU A 170 11.09 12.15 14.19
CA LEU A 170 9.74 11.67 13.93
C LEU A 170 8.75 12.70 14.47
N HIS A 171 7.80 13.09 13.62
CA HIS A 171 6.65 13.90 14.01
C HIS A 171 5.35 13.23 13.57
N VAL A 172 4.34 13.22 14.44
CA VAL A 172 3.03 12.66 14.11
C VAL A 172 1.99 13.77 14.22
N VAL A 173 1.36 14.10 13.09
CA VAL A 173 0.24 15.03 13.02
C VAL A 173 -1.03 14.30 13.45
N LYS A 174 -1.54 14.66 14.63
CA LYS A 174 -2.69 13.96 15.21
C LYS A 174 -3.98 14.29 14.49
N GLY A 175 -4.76 13.26 14.14
CA GLY A 175 -6.03 13.39 13.41
C GLY A 175 -5.88 13.66 11.90
N ALA A 176 -4.67 13.88 11.42
CA ALA A 176 -4.45 14.09 9.99
C ALA A 176 -4.68 12.80 9.19
N THR A 177 -5.39 12.93 8.06
CA THR A 177 -5.61 11.87 7.08
C THR A 177 -4.47 11.83 6.05
N HIS A 178 -4.45 10.81 5.19
CA HIS A 178 -3.42 10.64 4.15
C HIS A 178 -3.23 11.91 3.27
N TYR A 179 -4.31 12.54 2.87
CA TYR A 179 -4.29 13.74 2.01
C TYR A 179 -4.61 15.04 2.74
N TYR A 180 -4.55 15.06 4.08
CA TYR A 180 -4.92 16.24 4.88
C TYR A 180 -6.34 16.75 4.53
N THR A 181 -7.28 15.82 4.38
CA THR A 181 -8.69 16.13 4.08
C THR A 181 -9.52 16.24 5.36
N GLY A 182 -10.75 16.75 5.22
CA GLY A 182 -11.68 16.94 6.34
C GLY A 182 -11.63 18.34 6.93
N ALA A 183 -12.40 18.57 7.97
CA ALA A 183 -12.62 19.91 8.55
C ALA A 183 -11.31 20.60 9.01
N ASN A 184 -10.38 19.83 9.57
CA ASN A 184 -9.11 20.34 10.10
C ASN A 184 -7.93 20.15 9.13
N GLY A 185 -8.19 19.77 7.88
CA GLY A 185 -7.13 19.42 6.92
C GLY A 185 -6.12 20.55 6.71
N ALA A 186 -6.58 21.80 6.63
CA ALA A 186 -5.71 22.96 6.46
C ALA A 186 -4.79 23.19 7.68
N GLU A 187 -5.31 23.00 8.90
CA GLU A 187 -4.54 23.12 10.14
C GLU A 187 -3.48 22.03 10.25
N HIS A 188 -3.85 20.79 9.96
CA HIS A 188 -2.92 19.66 9.94
C HIS A 188 -1.80 19.86 8.89
N MET A 189 -2.15 20.36 7.71
CA MET A 189 -1.16 20.70 6.68
C MET A 189 -0.22 21.81 7.16
N ALA A 190 -0.75 22.86 7.78
CA ALA A 190 0.06 23.94 8.32
C ALA A 190 1.01 23.46 9.44
N GLU A 191 0.57 22.56 10.29
CA GLU A 191 1.43 21.90 11.29
C GLU A 191 2.58 21.14 10.62
N ALA A 192 2.29 20.29 9.63
CA ALA A 192 3.31 19.55 8.91
C ALA A 192 4.32 20.48 8.23
N CYS A 193 3.86 21.54 7.55
CA CYS A 193 4.73 22.55 6.94
C CYS A 193 5.63 23.24 7.97
N GLY A 194 5.08 23.66 9.10
CA GLY A 194 5.88 24.30 10.18
C GLY A 194 6.94 23.38 10.78
N VAL A 195 6.69 22.08 10.84
CA VAL A 195 7.70 21.07 11.24
C VAL A 195 8.81 20.94 10.20
N ILE A 196 8.46 20.95 8.91
CA ILE A 196 9.45 20.92 7.82
C ILE A 196 10.32 22.18 7.85
N GLU A 197 9.72 23.35 7.99
CA GLU A 197 10.45 24.61 8.06
C GLU A 197 11.47 24.62 9.21
N LYS A 198 11.08 24.15 10.39
CA LYS A 198 11.98 24.06 11.55
C LYS A 198 13.11 23.04 11.35
N PHE A 199 12.84 21.96 10.60
CA PHE A 199 13.85 20.95 10.32
C PHE A 199 14.89 21.44 9.32
N LEU A 200 14.50 22.32 8.40
CA LEU A 200 15.38 22.88 7.36
C LEU A 200 16.17 24.13 7.80
N ALA A 201 15.76 24.76 8.92
CA ALA A 201 16.43 25.94 9.47
C ALA A 201 17.70 25.59 10.23
#